data_0995808761c52da63973ae3bdb9a603d
#
_entry.id   0995808761c52da63973ae3bdb9a603d
#
_cell.length_a   1.000
_cell.length_b   1.000
_cell.length_c   1.000
_cell.angle_alpha   90.00
_cell.angle_beta   90.00
_cell.angle_gamma   90.00
#
_symmetry.space_group_name_H-M   'P 1'
#
loop_
_entity.id
_entity.type
_entity.pdbx_description
1 polymer ?
#
loop_
_entity_poly.entity_id
_entity_poly.type
_entity_poly.pdbx_seq_one_letter_code
_entity_poly.pdbx_strand_id
1 'polypeptide(L)'
;LSLLIALAGVGGVIHIGSQSKFIPYVVEVDKLGQTVAAGPVQAAGKADPRVIHAAVADWMSCVRMVSPDVALQRKCVFKAYSMLAPNDPATPKMNEWLNGTPDSSPFKRAEKEMVSVEIKTVIPQTPDTWQVEWVETTRDRQGTLKGQPVTWRALVTTYIAEVTPNTTDEQLRNNPLSIYVRDYSWSRIQ
;
A
#
# COMPACT_ATOMS: atom_id res chain seq x y z
N LEU A 1 -4.81 -0.60 54.44
CA LEU A 1 -4.64 0.51 53.50
C LEU A 1 -3.41 0.28 52.61
N SER A 2 -2.25 -0.12 53.18
CA SER A 2 -1.01 -0.36 52.46
C SER A 2 -1.11 -1.45 51.39
N LEU A 3 -1.90 -2.50 51.58
CA LEU A 3 -2.09 -3.60 50.63
C LEU A 3 -2.85 -3.14 49.37
N LEU A 4 -3.82 -2.23 49.51
CA LEU A 4 -4.56 -1.66 48.39
C LEU A 4 -3.68 -0.74 47.52
N ILE A 5 -2.77 0.01 48.16
CA ILE A 5 -1.81 0.87 47.44
C ILE A 5 -0.79 0.01 46.69
N ALA A 6 -0.34 -1.09 47.25
CA ALA A 6 0.57 -2.01 46.56
C ALA A 6 -0.09 -2.67 45.37
N LEU A 7 -1.33 -3.12 45.47
CA LEU A 7 -2.09 -3.69 44.35
C LEU A 7 -2.33 -2.68 43.22
N ALA A 8 -2.67 -1.44 43.55
CA ALA A 8 -2.82 -0.37 42.56
C ALA A 8 -1.49 -0.03 41.87
N GLY A 9 -0.37 -0.05 42.58
CA GLY A 9 0.96 0.15 42.04
C GLY A 9 1.36 -0.95 41.05
N VAL A 10 1.14 -2.22 41.39
CA VAL A 10 1.43 -3.37 40.51
C VAL A 10 0.54 -3.33 39.27
N GLY A 11 -0.77 -3.03 39.40
CA GLY A 11 -1.70 -2.88 38.26
C GLY A 11 -1.26 -1.75 37.32
N GLY A 12 -0.79 -0.63 37.87
CA GLY A 12 -0.27 0.49 37.06
C GLY A 12 0.98 0.13 36.28
N VAL A 13 1.93 -0.59 36.88
CA VAL A 13 3.16 -1.03 36.19
C VAL A 13 2.86 -2.06 35.10
N ILE A 14 1.94 -3.00 35.35
CA ILE A 14 1.50 -3.97 34.34
C ILE A 14 0.81 -3.26 33.17
N HIS A 15 -0.04 -2.28 33.46
CA HIS A 15 -0.72 -1.51 32.41
C HIS A 15 0.27 -0.70 31.55
N ILE A 16 1.25 -0.04 32.17
CA ILE A 16 2.29 0.71 31.45
C ILE A 16 3.23 -0.23 30.69
N GLY A 17 3.59 -1.38 31.27
CA GLY A 17 4.45 -2.38 30.63
C GLY A 17 3.79 -3.13 29.47
N SER A 18 2.46 -3.23 29.45
CA SER A 18 1.71 -3.85 28.35
C SER A 18 1.49 -2.94 27.13
N GLN A 19 1.79 -1.64 27.26
CA GLN A 19 1.73 -0.74 26.12
C GLN A 19 2.96 -0.94 25.23
N SER A 20 2.75 -1.50 24.05
CA SER A 20 3.79 -1.62 23.03
C SER A 20 4.21 -0.22 22.58
N LYS A 21 5.36 0.24 23.06
CA LYS A 21 5.96 1.53 22.65
C LYS A 21 6.76 1.33 21.37
N PHE A 22 6.10 0.96 20.31
CA PHE A 22 6.75 0.93 19.00
C PHE A 22 6.81 2.37 18.47
N ILE A 23 8.01 2.93 18.39
CA ILE A 23 8.26 4.23 17.78
C ILE A 23 8.95 3.92 16.45
N PRO A 24 8.27 4.02 15.31
CA PRO A 24 8.94 3.85 14.02
C PRO A 24 9.97 4.96 13.83
N TYR A 25 11.19 4.57 13.47
CA TYR A 25 12.26 5.48 13.10
C TYR A 25 12.29 5.60 11.57
N VAL A 26 12.25 6.82 11.08
CA VAL A 26 12.58 7.11 9.68
C VAL A 26 14.03 7.58 9.64
N VAL A 27 14.80 6.92 8.79
CA VAL A 27 16.17 7.33 8.48
C VAL A 27 16.13 8.05 7.14
N GLU A 28 16.30 9.35 7.16
CA GLU A 28 16.43 10.15 5.94
C GLU A 28 17.88 10.09 5.48
N VAL A 29 18.10 9.64 4.26
CA VAL A 29 19.43 9.55 3.64
C VAL A 29 19.58 10.60 2.54
N ASP A 30 20.74 11.19 2.43
CA ASP A 30 21.08 12.11 1.38
C ASP A 30 21.37 11.39 0.05
N LYS A 31 21.68 12.17 -1.00
CA LYS A 31 22.02 11.64 -2.33
C LYS A 31 23.29 10.77 -2.35
N LEU A 32 24.07 10.79 -1.27
CA LEU A 32 25.31 10.02 -1.10
C LEU A 32 25.11 8.79 -0.21
N GLY A 33 23.86 8.55 0.26
CA GLY A 33 23.53 7.43 1.14
C GLY A 33 23.92 7.66 2.61
N GLN A 34 24.26 8.89 3.01
CA GLN A 34 24.55 9.22 4.40
C GLN A 34 23.29 9.55 5.17
N THR A 35 23.20 9.10 6.40
CA THR A 35 22.06 9.39 7.28
C THR A 35 22.07 10.88 7.65
N VAL A 36 21.07 11.62 7.19
CA VAL A 36 20.92 13.06 7.45
C VAL A 36 20.10 13.28 8.72
N ALA A 37 19.10 12.46 8.95
CA ALA A 37 18.31 12.47 10.19
C ALA A 37 17.88 11.06 10.57
N ALA A 38 17.95 10.77 11.85
CA ALA A 38 17.33 9.59 12.45
C ALA A 38 16.53 10.06 13.65
N GLY A 39 15.22 9.87 13.60
CA GLY A 39 14.35 10.31 14.68
C GLY A 39 13.02 9.57 14.70
N PRO A 40 12.30 9.63 15.85
CA PRO A 40 10.95 9.13 15.89
C PRO A 40 10.09 9.93 14.91
N VAL A 41 9.21 9.22 14.19
CA VAL A 41 8.21 9.87 13.33
C VAL A 41 7.29 10.69 14.25
N GLN A 42 7.60 11.97 14.40
CA GLN A 42 6.66 12.90 15.02
C GLN A 42 5.61 13.28 13.99
N ALA A 43 4.35 13.10 14.39
CA ALA A 43 3.10 13.47 13.71
C ALA A 43 3.25 13.75 12.21
N ALA A 44 2.63 12.94 11.39
CA ALA A 44 2.68 12.95 9.93
C ALA A 44 2.69 14.38 9.36
N GLY A 45 3.87 14.96 9.26
CA GLY A 45 4.13 16.09 8.37
C GLY A 45 3.79 15.60 6.96
N LYS A 46 3.38 16.49 6.07
CA LYS A 46 3.12 16.14 4.67
C LYS A 46 4.26 15.28 4.17
N ALA A 47 4.00 13.99 3.88
CA ALA A 47 5.03 13.13 3.32
C ALA A 47 5.56 13.79 2.04
N ASP A 48 6.85 13.65 1.81
CA ASP A 48 7.47 14.15 0.58
C ASP A 48 6.66 13.64 -0.63
N PRO A 49 6.21 14.52 -1.53
CA PRO A 49 5.45 14.12 -2.72
C PRO A 49 6.13 13.01 -3.53
N ARG A 50 7.46 12.92 -3.50
CA ARG A 50 8.22 11.86 -4.17
C ARG A 50 7.96 10.48 -3.56
N VAL A 51 7.72 10.43 -2.26
CA VAL A 51 7.41 9.18 -1.56
C VAL A 51 5.98 8.73 -1.89
N ILE A 52 5.03 9.65 -1.92
CA ILE A 52 3.65 9.35 -2.33
C ILE A 52 3.64 8.90 -3.80
N HIS A 53 4.38 9.58 -4.68
CA HIS A 53 4.58 9.19 -6.08
C HIS A 53 5.03 7.72 -6.21
N ALA A 54 6.09 7.34 -5.48
CA ALA A 54 6.61 5.98 -5.50
C ALA A 54 5.60 4.97 -4.95
N ALA A 55 4.93 5.30 -3.84
CA ALA A 55 3.93 4.44 -3.22
C ALA A 55 2.72 4.18 -4.14
N VAL A 56 2.25 5.22 -4.84
CA VAL A 56 1.14 5.12 -5.80
C VAL A 56 1.54 4.30 -7.03
N ALA A 57 2.75 4.48 -7.56
CA ALA A 57 3.29 3.68 -8.66
C ALA A 57 3.35 2.20 -8.30
N ASP A 58 3.93 1.88 -7.15
CA ASP A 58 4.04 0.52 -6.63
C ASP A 58 2.67 -0.13 -6.39
N TRP A 59 1.77 0.63 -5.77
CA TRP A 59 0.41 0.18 -5.51
C TRP A 59 -0.31 -0.19 -6.80
N MET A 60 -0.27 0.70 -7.81
CA MET A 60 -0.91 0.46 -9.11
C MET A 60 -0.31 -0.76 -9.81
N SER A 61 1.01 -0.91 -9.80
CA SER A 61 1.70 -2.08 -10.36
C SER A 61 1.20 -3.37 -9.71
N CYS A 62 1.14 -3.42 -8.38
CA CYS A 62 0.68 -4.58 -7.63
C CYS A 62 -0.80 -4.91 -7.87
N VAL A 63 -1.67 -3.89 -7.97
CA VAL A 63 -3.12 -4.08 -8.19
C VAL A 63 -3.42 -4.66 -9.58
N ARG A 64 -2.61 -4.29 -10.58
CA ARG A 64 -2.89 -4.65 -11.98
C ARG A 64 -2.07 -5.84 -12.50
N MET A 65 -0.97 -6.17 -11.85
CA MET A 65 -0.11 -7.30 -12.25
C MET A 65 -0.79 -8.64 -12.03
N VAL A 66 -0.55 -9.57 -12.95
CA VAL A 66 -0.89 -10.99 -12.80
C VAL A 66 0.36 -11.82 -12.99
N SER A 67 0.79 -12.50 -11.94
CA SER A 67 2.01 -13.31 -11.93
C SER A 67 1.72 -14.78 -11.65
N PRO A 68 2.38 -15.70 -12.38
CA PRO A 68 2.34 -17.13 -12.08
C PRO A 68 3.11 -17.50 -10.80
N ASP A 69 3.98 -16.61 -10.33
CA ASP A 69 4.63 -16.76 -9.03
C ASP A 69 3.63 -16.40 -7.93
N VAL A 70 3.13 -17.45 -7.24
CA VAL A 70 2.12 -17.31 -6.19
C VAL A 70 2.64 -16.47 -5.02
N ALA A 71 3.94 -16.55 -4.69
CA ALA A 71 4.52 -15.78 -3.60
C ALA A 71 4.55 -14.28 -3.94
N LEU A 72 4.97 -13.95 -5.15
CA LEU A 72 4.96 -12.58 -5.67
C LEU A 72 3.52 -12.06 -5.77
N GLN A 73 2.58 -12.84 -6.32
CA GLN A 73 1.18 -12.45 -6.44
C GLN A 73 0.55 -12.16 -5.07
N ARG A 74 0.82 -13.03 -4.08
CA ARG A 74 0.34 -12.84 -2.70
C ARG A 74 0.92 -11.56 -2.09
N LYS A 75 2.22 -11.32 -2.27
CA LYS A 75 2.88 -10.10 -1.78
C LYS A 75 2.22 -8.86 -2.36
N CYS A 76 1.90 -8.86 -3.65
CA CYS A 76 1.21 -7.75 -4.30
C CYS A 76 -0.21 -7.54 -3.77
N VAL A 77 -0.98 -8.59 -3.56
CA VAL A 77 -2.33 -8.50 -2.97
C VAL A 77 -2.24 -7.89 -1.55
N PHE A 78 -1.33 -8.37 -0.72
CA PHE A 78 -1.13 -7.80 0.62
C PHE A 78 -0.70 -6.33 0.57
N LYS A 79 0.20 -5.97 -0.33
CA LYS A 79 0.60 -4.58 -0.55
C LYS A 79 -0.60 -3.73 -0.97
N ALA A 80 -1.43 -4.20 -1.88
CA ALA A 80 -2.63 -3.49 -2.30
C ALA A 80 -3.56 -3.20 -1.11
N TYR A 81 -3.86 -4.22 -0.30
CA TYR A 81 -4.74 -4.08 0.86
C TYR A 81 -4.11 -3.28 2.02
N SER A 82 -2.80 -3.29 2.19
CA SER A 82 -2.15 -2.51 3.25
C SER A 82 -2.34 -0.99 3.10
N MET A 83 -2.68 -0.54 1.90
CA MET A 83 -2.96 0.86 1.59
C MET A 83 -4.47 1.15 1.50
N LEU A 84 -5.33 0.27 2.00
CA LEU A 84 -6.79 0.44 2.00
C LEU A 84 -7.31 0.48 3.43
N ALA A 85 -8.15 1.47 3.72
CA ALA A 85 -8.87 1.53 4.99
C ALA A 85 -10.27 0.92 4.84
N PRO A 86 -10.79 0.22 5.87
CA PRO A 86 -12.06 -0.51 5.77
C PRO A 86 -13.27 0.34 5.35
N ASN A 87 -13.27 1.61 5.73
CA ASN A 87 -14.39 2.53 5.50
C ASN A 87 -14.25 3.38 4.23
N ASP A 88 -13.13 3.25 3.52
CA ASP A 88 -12.90 4.04 2.30
C ASP A 88 -13.56 3.41 1.07
N PRO A 89 -14.05 4.23 0.13
CA PRO A 89 -14.66 3.74 -1.12
C PRO A 89 -13.76 2.83 -1.96
N ALA A 90 -12.44 2.98 -1.83
CA ALA A 90 -11.47 2.13 -2.53
C ALA A 90 -11.57 0.66 -2.12
N THR A 91 -11.91 0.36 -0.86
CA THR A 91 -11.91 -1.02 -0.33
C THR A 91 -12.96 -1.92 -0.99
N PRO A 92 -14.25 -1.55 -1.05
CA PRO A 92 -15.24 -2.38 -1.77
C PRO A 92 -14.94 -2.49 -3.26
N LYS A 93 -14.43 -1.43 -3.92
CA LYS A 93 -14.01 -1.50 -5.33
C LYS A 93 -12.86 -2.50 -5.53
N MET A 94 -11.90 -2.53 -4.60
CA MET A 94 -10.78 -3.48 -4.66
C MET A 94 -11.26 -4.92 -4.43
N ASN A 95 -12.18 -5.13 -3.50
CA ASN A 95 -12.77 -6.44 -3.25
C ASN A 95 -13.50 -6.95 -4.51
N GLU A 96 -14.25 -6.10 -5.17
CA GLU A 96 -14.91 -6.43 -6.44
C GLU A 96 -13.88 -6.72 -7.55
N TRP A 97 -12.84 -5.90 -7.67
CA TRP A 97 -11.79 -6.08 -8.67
C TRP A 97 -11.02 -7.40 -8.48
N LEU A 98 -10.65 -7.75 -7.27
CA LEU A 98 -9.82 -8.93 -6.99
C LEU A 98 -10.62 -10.23 -6.80
N ASN A 99 -11.90 -10.15 -6.38
CA ASN A 99 -12.67 -11.31 -5.95
C ASN A 99 -14.13 -11.32 -6.45
N GLY A 100 -14.57 -10.33 -7.23
CA GLY A 100 -15.96 -10.17 -7.66
C GLY A 100 -16.46 -11.29 -8.57
N THR A 101 -15.57 -11.87 -9.36
CA THR A 101 -15.86 -13.03 -10.21
C THR A 101 -14.72 -14.05 -10.14
N PRO A 102 -14.97 -15.33 -10.44
CA PRO A 102 -13.89 -16.32 -10.54
C PRO A 102 -12.76 -15.92 -11.49
N ASP A 103 -13.10 -15.20 -12.57
CA ASP A 103 -12.13 -14.75 -13.57
C ASP A 103 -11.46 -13.40 -13.23
N SER A 104 -11.90 -12.70 -12.19
CA SER A 104 -11.28 -11.45 -11.73
C SER A 104 -10.09 -11.70 -10.81
N SER A 105 -10.09 -12.81 -10.09
CA SER A 105 -9.01 -13.16 -9.18
C SER A 105 -7.66 -13.27 -9.91
N PRO A 106 -6.62 -12.55 -9.49
CA PRO A 106 -5.31 -12.63 -10.12
C PRO A 106 -4.69 -14.03 -10.02
N PHE A 107 -5.02 -14.79 -8.98
CA PHE A 107 -4.58 -16.18 -8.85
C PHE A 107 -5.23 -17.10 -9.90
N LYS A 108 -6.52 -16.90 -10.19
CA LYS A 108 -7.22 -17.64 -11.25
C LYS A 108 -6.79 -17.23 -12.65
N ARG A 109 -6.60 -15.92 -12.85
CA ARG A 109 -6.07 -15.40 -14.11
C ARG A 109 -4.67 -15.94 -14.39
N ALA A 110 -3.83 -16.07 -13.36
CA ALA A 110 -2.47 -16.60 -13.48
C ALA A 110 -2.41 -18.07 -13.95
N GLU A 111 -3.50 -18.82 -13.88
CA GLU A 111 -3.59 -20.17 -14.47
C GLU A 111 -3.54 -20.12 -16.01
N LYS A 112 -3.99 -19.03 -16.63
CA LYS A 112 -4.17 -18.87 -18.09
C LYS A 112 -3.27 -17.81 -18.72
N GLU A 113 -2.90 -16.78 -17.94
CA GLU A 113 -2.19 -15.62 -18.47
C GLU A 113 -1.30 -14.95 -17.43
N MET A 114 -0.41 -14.10 -17.92
CA MET A 114 0.43 -13.20 -17.14
C MET A 114 0.21 -11.78 -17.63
N VAL A 115 0.15 -10.82 -16.71
CA VAL A 115 0.06 -9.39 -17.04
C VAL A 115 1.24 -8.67 -16.43
N SER A 116 2.08 -8.09 -17.28
CA SER A 116 3.12 -7.16 -16.86
C SER A 116 2.60 -5.72 -16.94
N VAL A 117 2.97 -4.93 -15.94
CA VAL A 117 2.58 -3.54 -15.80
C VAL A 117 3.80 -2.66 -15.88
N GLU A 118 3.81 -1.71 -16.79
CA GLU A 118 4.87 -0.73 -16.94
C GLU A 118 4.31 0.67 -16.67
N ILE A 119 4.64 1.24 -15.50
CA ILE A 119 4.24 2.61 -15.15
C ILE A 119 4.98 3.58 -16.05
N LYS A 120 4.24 4.44 -16.74
CA LYS A 120 4.78 5.46 -17.64
C LYS A 120 4.89 6.82 -16.94
N THR A 121 3.81 7.25 -16.29
CA THR A 121 3.77 8.54 -15.61
C THR A 121 2.95 8.45 -14.32
N VAL A 122 3.37 9.23 -13.33
CA VAL A 122 2.60 9.50 -12.11
C VAL A 122 2.67 11.01 -11.88
N ILE A 123 1.55 11.71 -12.03
CA ILE A 123 1.50 13.17 -12.03
C ILE A 123 0.49 13.63 -10.98
N PRO A 124 0.86 14.53 -10.05
CA PRO A 124 -0.10 15.12 -9.13
C PRO A 124 -1.08 16.01 -9.90
N GLN A 125 -2.37 15.78 -9.71
CA GLN A 125 -3.45 16.59 -10.25
C GLN A 125 -3.94 17.60 -9.21
N THR A 126 -3.99 17.16 -7.96
CA THR A 126 -4.28 17.98 -6.79
C THR A 126 -3.31 17.56 -5.67
N PRO A 127 -3.32 18.23 -4.50
CA PRO A 127 -2.48 17.81 -3.37
C PRO A 127 -2.66 16.35 -2.94
N ASP A 128 -3.86 15.78 -3.18
CA ASP A 128 -4.26 14.45 -2.71
C ASP A 128 -4.53 13.47 -3.86
N THR A 129 -4.61 13.94 -5.11
CA THR A 129 -5.00 13.10 -6.26
C THR A 129 -3.88 13.02 -7.29
N TRP A 130 -3.58 11.79 -7.68
CA TRP A 130 -2.52 11.43 -8.61
C TRP A 130 -3.10 10.80 -9.87
N GLN A 131 -2.67 11.27 -11.02
CA GLN A 131 -2.91 10.58 -12.30
C GLN A 131 -1.78 9.61 -12.55
N VAL A 132 -2.14 8.35 -12.79
CA VAL A 132 -1.19 7.29 -13.14
C VAL A 132 -1.51 6.80 -14.54
N GLU A 133 -0.48 6.72 -15.40
CA GLU A 133 -0.59 6.07 -16.71
C GLU A 133 0.37 4.89 -16.78
N TRP A 134 -0.12 3.78 -17.31
CA TRP A 134 0.67 2.56 -17.46
C TRP A 134 0.28 1.78 -18.70
N VAL A 135 1.16 0.89 -19.11
CA VAL A 135 0.93 -0.06 -20.19
C VAL A 135 0.85 -1.46 -19.61
N GLU A 136 -0.19 -2.19 -19.99
CA GLU A 136 -0.34 -3.62 -19.70
C GLU A 136 0.00 -4.46 -20.91
N THR A 137 0.89 -5.42 -20.70
CA THR A 137 1.21 -6.44 -21.69
C THR A 137 0.75 -7.79 -21.18
N THR A 138 -0.23 -8.39 -21.85
CA THR A 138 -0.76 -9.72 -21.51
C THR A 138 -0.07 -10.78 -22.34
N ARG A 139 0.37 -11.86 -21.69
CA ARG A 139 0.97 -13.04 -22.30
C ARG A 139 0.27 -14.31 -21.82
N ASP A 140 0.30 -15.34 -22.63
CA ASP A 140 -0.09 -16.67 -22.19
C ASP A 140 0.98 -17.31 -21.30
N ARG A 141 0.73 -18.53 -20.83
CA ARG A 141 1.66 -19.27 -19.97
C ARG A 141 2.97 -19.67 -20.67
N GLN A 142 3.02 -19.66 -21.99
CA GLN A 142 4.19 -19.92 -22.83
C GLN A 142 4.99 -18.65 -23.14
N GLY A 143 4.50 -17.48 -22.70
CA GLY A 143 5.13 -16.19 -22.93
C GLY A 143 4.71 -15.51 -24.24
N THR A 144 3.79 -16.10 -25.00
CA THR A 144 3.29 -15.52 -26.25
C THR A 144 2.35 -14.35 -25.95
N LEU A 145 2.48 -13.27 -26.69
CA LEU A 145 1.61 -12.09 -26.56
C LEU A 145 0.15 -12.43 -26.85
N LYS A 146 -0.74 -12.03 -25.95
CA LYS A 146 -2.19 -12.06 -26.11
C LYS A 146 -2.71 -10.67 -26.50
N GLY A 147 -2.63 -10.35 -27.78
CA GLY A 147 -3.04 -9.04 -28.29
C GLY A 147 -1.97 -7.96 -28.15
N GLN A 148 -2.35 -6.74 -28.47
CA GLN A 148 -1.46 -5.57 -28.36
C GLN A 148 -1.40 -5.07 -26.92
N PRO A 149 -0.26 -4.48 -26.48
CA PRO A 149 -0.20 -3.77 -25.22
C PRO A 149 -1.28 -2.69 -25.12
N VAL A 150 -1.85 -2.54 -23.94
CA VAL A 150 -2.98 -1.64 -23.69
C VAL A 150 -2.55 -0.55 -22.73
N THR A 151 -2.80 0.71 -23.10
CA THR A 151 -2.53 1.86 -22.23
C THR A 151 -3.75 2.17 -21.36
N TRP A 152 -3.49 2.39 -20.09
CA TRP A 152 -4.49 2.71 -19.08
C TRP A 152 -4.14 3.99 -18.34
N ARG A 153 -5.15 4.63 -17.81
CA ARG A 153 -5.04 5.79 -16.93
C ARG A 153 -5.90 5.58 -15.69
N ALA A 154 -5.39 6.00 -14.54
CA ALA A 154 -6.15 6.08 -13.30
C ALA A 154 -6.04 7.46 -12.67
N LEU A 155 -7.05 7.80 -11.88
CA LEU A 155 -6.97 8.82 -10.83
C LEU A 155 -7.00 8.08 -9.49
N VAL A 156 -6.04 8.40 -8.64
CA VAL A 156 -5.86 7.78 -7.32
C VAL A 156 -5.82 8.88 -6.29
N THR A 157 -6.80 8.91 -5.39
CA THR A 157 -6.84 9.87 -4.28
C THR A 157 -6.26 9.23 -3.03
N THR A 158 -5.26 9.87 -2.44
CA THR A 158 -4.51 9.37 -1.28
C THR A 158 -4.62 10.29 -0.08
N TYR A 159 -4.36 9.76 1.09
CA TYR A 159 -4.16 10.54 2.32
C TYR A 159 -3.16 9.82 3.22
N ILE A 160 -2.65 10.55 4.21
CA ILE A 160 -1.76 9.98 5.23
C ILE A 160 -2.54 9.93 6.53
N ALA A 161 -2.61 8.74 7.13
CA ALA A 161 -3.22 8.56 8.44
C ALA A 161 -2.17 8.66 9.54
N GLU A 162 -2.59 9.12 10.72
CA GLU A 162 -1.74 9.11 11.90
C GLU A 162 -1.53 7.67 12.39
N VAL A 163 -0.30 7.36 12.80
CA VAL A 163 0.01 6.10 13.46
C VAL A 163 -0.57 6.14 14.86
N THR A 164 -1.44 5.19 15.16
CA THR A 164 -2.09 5.06 16.47
C THR A 164 -1.48 3.90 17.26
N PRO A 165 -1.68 3.83 18.59
CA PRO A 165 -1.26 2.68 19.39
C PRO A 165 -1.88 1.34 18.95
N ASN A 166 -2.96 1.39 18.18
CA ASN A 166 -3.65 0.20 17.63
C ASN A 166 -3.08 -0.24 16.28
N THR A 167 -2.15 0.52 15.69
CA THR A 167 -1.48 0.15 14.43
C THR A 167 -0.59 -1.07 14.68
N THR A 168 -0.83 -2.14 13.93
CA THR A 168 -0.08 -3.39 14.09
C THR A 168 1.30 -3.32 13.43
N ASP A 169 2.23 -4.15 13.91
CA ASP A 169 3.56 -4.28 13.29
C ASP A 169 3.49 -4.71 11.83
N GLU A 170 2.49 -5.50 11.47
CA GLU A 170 2.27 -5.93 10.08
C GLU A 170 1.83 -4.76 9.20
N GLN A 171 0.93 -3.91 9.69
CA GLN A 171 0.52 -2.69 8.99
C GLN A 171 1.72 -1.76 8.79
N LEU A 172 2.54 -1.55 9.82
CA LEU A 172 3.74 -0.73 9.74
C LEU A 172 4.79 -1.28 8.76
N ARG A 173 4.97 -2.61 8.69
CA ARG A 173 5.90 -3.21 7.71
C ARG A 173 5.43 -3.06 6.28
N ASN A 174 4.13 -3.20 6.03
CA ASN A 174 3.57 -3.17 4.68
C ASN A 174 3.27 -1.75 4.20
N ASN A 175 2.98 -0.82 5.13
CA ASN A 175 2.66 0.57 4.85
C ASN A 175 3.28 1.49 5.93
N PRO A 176 4.62 1.62 5.98
CA PRO A 176 5.33 2.31 7.06
C PRO A 176 5.02 3.80 7.14
N LEU A 177 4.58 4.41 6.06
CA LEU A 177 4.25 5.83 5.98
C LEU A 177 2.76 6.10 6.14
N SER A 178 1.96 5.08 6.41
CA SER A 178 0.51 5.17 6.58
C SER A 178 -0.20 5.94 5.45
N ILE A 179 0.27 5.72 4.21
CA ILE A 179 -0.33 6.27 2.99
C ILE A 179 -1.49 5.37 2.61
N TYR A 180 -2.70 5.93 2.55
CA TYR A 180 -3.91 5.20 2.19
C TYR A 180 -4.51 5.72 0.90
N VAL A 181 -5.08 4.81 0.11
CA VAL A 181 -5.88 5.13 -1.07
C VAL A 181 -7.33 5.25 -0.65
N ARG A 182 -7.85 6.48 -0.68
CA ARG A 182 -9.24 6.77 -0.33
C ARG A 182 -10.20 6.32 -1.41
N ASP A 183 -9.86 6.64 -2.65
CA ASP A 183 -10.65 6.28 -3.83
C ASP A 183 -9.77 6.18 -5.07
N TYR A 184 -10.23 5.44 -6.06
CA TYR A 184 -9.59 5.36 -7.36
C TYR A 184 -10.59 5.08 -8.48
N SER A 185 -10.21 5.46 -9.67
CA SER A 185 -10.92 5.09 -10.90
C SER A 185 -9.90 4.88 -12.00
N TRP A 186 -10.16 3.99 -12.93
CA TRP A 186 -9.32 3.79 -14.11
C TRP A 186 -10.14 3.59 -15.37
N SER A 187 -9.52 3.92 -16.49
CA SER A 187 -10.07 3.73 -17.82
C SER A 187 -8.96 3.38 -18.82
N ARG A 188 -9.35 2.68 -19.87
CA ARG A 188 -8.47 2.43 -21.00
C ARG A 188 -8.31 3.71 -21.80
N ILE A 189 -7.07 4.02 -22.21
CA ILE A 189 -6.79 5.07 -23.20
C ILE A 189 -6.88 4.43 -24.58
N GLN A 190 -7.65 5.05 -25.45
CA GLN A 190 -7.78 4.62 -26.84
C GLN A 190 -6.57 5.04 -27.66
#